data_4fac6bef52bf584938d573e7dde80335
#
_entry.id   4fac6bef52bf584938d573e7dde80335
#
_cell.length_a   1.000
_cell.length_b   1.000
_cell.length_c   1.000
_cell.angle_alpha   90.00
_cell.angle_beta   90.00
_cell.angle_gamma   90.00
#
_symmetry.space_group_name_H-M   'P 1'
#
loop_
_entity.id
_entity.type
_entity.pdbx_description
1 polymer ?
#
loop_
_entity_poly.entity_id
_entity_poly.type
_entity_poly.pdbx_seq_one_letter_code
_entity_poly.pdbx_strand_id
1 'polypeptide(L)'
;MMQIKRIIIFFILLLFLQGCLVFKSVSYEINLTDSTSGNVIMEFTDIRSDAINTSDLEVDKQQLFQELLKGDEFVKQMKEEGRNILERHLFKSEEKLCGTIKYSFNDISSVENFVYQEPFYYITFELEDSIISTNGEVIRSENHKRIMWDNSTKILKFEWFSTNTEGSNLVELVQYLEEDKQD
;
A
#
# COMPACT_ATOMS: atom_id res chain seq x y z
N MET A 1 25.37 12.17 -0.58
CA MET A 1 25.02 10.95 -1.34
C MET A 1 23.77 10.24 -0.80
N MET A 2 23.37 10.43 0.44
CA MET A 2 22.18 9.82 1.07
C MET A 2 20.85 10.51 0.70
N GLN A 3 20.87 11.79 0.37
CA GLN A 3 19.69 12.58 -0.03
C GLN A 3 19.13 12.19 -1.42
N ILE A 4 20.00 11.80 -2.36
CA ILE A 4 19.61 11.46 -3.73
C ILE A 4 18.83 10.14 -3.79
N LYS A 5 19.16 9.16 -2.93
CA LYS A 5 18.42 7.89 -2.84
C LYS A 5 16.98 8.08 -2.31
N ARG A 6 16.75 9.01 -1.38
CA ARG A 6 15.40 9.30 -0.84
C ARG A 6 14.48 9.95 -1.88
N ILE A 7 15.03 10.81 -2.75
CA ILE A 7 14.28 11.44 -3.84
C ILE A 7 13.89 10.41 -4.91
N ILE A 8 14.73 9.40 -5.17
CA ILE A 8 14.45 8.35 -6.16
C ILE A 8 13.34 7.41 -5.68
N ILE A 9 13.28 7.06 -4.40
CA ILE A 9 12.22 6.19 -3.83
C ILE A 9 10.86 6.89 -3.88
N PHE A 10 10.82 8.18 -3.55
CA PHE A 10 9.60 8.98 -3.68
C PHE A 10 9.18 9.17 -5.15
N PHE A 11 10.14 9.23 -6.07
CA PHE A 11 9.89 9.39 -7.51
C PHE A 11 9.40 8.08 -8.17
N ILE A 12 9.78 6.91 -7.64
CA ILE A 12 9.32 5.60 -8.14
C ILE A 12 7.88 5.33 -7.69
N LEU A 13 7.51 5.69 -6.46
CA LEU A 13 6.11 5.68 -6.02
C LEU A 13 5.25 6.66 -6.84
N LEU A 14 5.81 7.80 -7.26
CA LEU A 14 5.17 8.77 -8.16
C LEU A 14 5.05 8.28 -9.62
N LEU A 15 5.87 7.33 -10.08
CA LEU A 15 5.72 6.71 -11.41
C LEU A 15 4.52 5.75 -11.47
N PHE A 16 4.14 5.14 -10.33
CA PHE A 16 2.87 4.41 -10.20
C PHE A 16 1.64 5.34 -10.12
N LEU A 17 1.84 6.64 -9.84
CA LEU A 17 0.80 7.66 -9.87
C LEU A 17 0.53 8.22 -11.28
N GLN A 18 1.16 7.69 -12.33
CA GLN A 18 0.79 7.98 -13.72
C GLN A 18 -0.36 7.10 -14.21
N GLY A 19 -0.75 6.08 -13.46
CA GLY A 19 -1.99 5.37 -13.66
C GLY A 19 -3.06 5.96 -12.76
N CYS A 20 -4.20 6.17 -13.28
CA CYS A 20 -5.38 6.79 -12.70
C CYS A 20 -6.08 5.88 -11.66
N LEU A 21 -5.37 4.95 -11.00
CA LEU A 21 -5.93 4.09 -9.96
C LEU A 21 -6.06 4.85 -8.63
N VAL A 22 -7.27 4.86 -8.11
CA VAL A 22 -7.63 5.50 -6.84
C VAL A 22 -8.17 4.44 -5.89
N PHE A 23 -7.84 4.51 -4.61
CA PHE A 23 -8.39 3.63 -3.58
C PHE A 23 -8.78 4.44 -2.34
N LYS A 24 -9.77 3.92 -1.62
CA LYS A 24 -10.32 4.60 -0.44
C LYS A 24 -9.31 4.65 0.70
N SER A 25 -8.71 3.51 1.01
CA SER A 25 -7.71 3.39 2.08
C SER A 25 -6.76 2.23 1.84
N VAL A 26 -5.65 2.26 2.55
CA VAL A 26 -4.67 1.15 2.61
C VAL A 26 -4.46 0.77 4.06
N SER A 27 -4.62 -0.51 4.38
CA SER A 27 -4.32 -1.06 5.69
C SER A 27 -3.10 -1.96 5.67
N TYR A 28 -2.39 -1.98 6.78
CA TYR A 28 -1.22 -2.82 7.02
C TYR A 28 -1.39 -3.63 8.30
N GLU A 29 -1.14 -4.92 8.19
CA GLU A 29 -0.91 -5.79 9.32
C GLU A 29 0.49 -6.39 9.20
N ILE A 30 1.40 -5.99 10.10
CA ILE A 30 2.80 -6.41 10.10
C ILE A 30 2.98 -7.40 11.24
N ASN A 31 3.25 -8.66 10.91
CA ASN A 31 3.49 -9.74 11.85
C ASN A 31 5.00 -9.95 11.99
N LEU A 32 5.57 -9.51 13.11
CA LEU A 32 7.00 -9.61 13.40
C LEU A 32 7.38 -11.02 13.84
N THR A 33 8.38 -11.60 13.19
CA THR A 33 9.01 -12.87 13.61
C THR A 33 10.19 -12.62 14.56
N ASP A 34 10.90 -11.54 14.36
CA ASP A 34 11.93 -11.01 15.28
C ASP A 34 11.87 -9.47 15.31
N SER A 35 12.92 -8.80 15.77
CA SER A 35 12.93 -7.33 15.88
C SER A 35 13.00 -6.60 14.53
N THR A 36 13.37 -7.25 13.45
CA THR A 36 13.58 -6.59 12.15
C THR A 36 12.95 -7.31 10.98
N SER A 37 12.50 -8.56 11.13
CA SER A 37 11.91 -9.37 10.06
C SER A 37 10.47 -9.79 10.35
N GLY A 38 9.75 -10.16 9.29
CA GLY A 38 8.36 -10.58 9.42
C GLY A 38 7.62 -10.70 8.11
N ASN A 39 6.30 -10.68 8.22
CA ASN A 39 5.38 -10.70 7.09
C ASN A 39 4.39 -9.54 7.17
N VAL A 40 4.00 -9.03 6.02
CA VAL A 40 2.98 -7.98 5.88
C VAL A 40 1.79 -8.52 5.13
N ILE A 41 0.61 -8.14 5.60
CA ILE A 41 -0.63 -8.16 4.83
C ILE A 41 -0.99 -6.70 4.56
N MET A 42 -1.00 -6.32 3.29
CA MET A 42 -1.39 -5.00 2.82
C MET A 42 -2.71 -5.14 2.08
N GLU A 43 -3.72 -4.36 2.46
CA GLU A 43 -5.04 -4.43 1.87
C GLU A 43 -5.47 -3.06 1.35
N PHE A 44 -5.96 -3.04 0.10
CA PHE A 44 -6.50 -1.87 -0.57
C PHE A 44 -8.02 -1.97 -0.61
N THR A 45 -8.72 -0.92 -0.21
CA THR A 45 -10.18 -0.89 -0.23
C THR A 45 -10.70 0.05 -1.31
N ASP A 46 -11.78 -0.37 -2.00
CA ASP A 46 -12.51 0.41 -3.00
C ASP A 46 -11.58 0.97 -4.10
N ILE A 47 -10.98 0.06 -4.87
CA ILE A 47 -10.09 0.39 -6.00
C ILE A 47 -10.94 0.86 -7.17
N ARG A 48 -10.67 2.05 -7.67
CA ARG A 48 -11.36 2.71 -8.79
C ARG A 48 -10.37 3.31 -9.78
N SER A 49 -10.87 3.72 -10.93
CA SER A 49 -10.12 4.49 -11.93
C SER A 49 -10.67 5.92 -11.99
N ASP A 50 -9.81 6.92 -12.10
CA ASP A 50 -10.18 8.31 -12.38
C ASP A 50 -10.17 8.63 -13.87
N ALA A 51 -10.09 7.61 -14.72
CA ALA A 51 -10.10 7.72 -16.18
C ALA A 51 -11.28 8.52 -16.68
N ILE A 52 -11.02 9.51 -17.53
CA ILE A 52 -12.04 10.37 -18.15
C ILE A 52 -12.46 9.89 -19.55
N ASN A 53 -11.75 8.91 -20.10
CA ASN A 53 -12.04 8.32 -21.41
C ASN A 53 -11.71 6.82 -21.43
N THR A 54 -12.16 6.13 -22.47
CA THR A 54 -11.99 4.68 -22.63
C THR A 54 -10.52 4.26 -22.75
N SER A 55 -9.68 5.06 -23.40
CA SER A 55 -8.25 4.71 -23.56
C SER A 55 -7.54 4.68 -22.23
N ASP A 56 -7.76 5.67 -21.38
CA ASP A 56 -7.16 5.75 -20.04
C ASP A 56 -7.68 4.61 -19.16
N LEU A 57 -8.97 4.29 -19.25
CA LEU A 57 -9.56 3.17 -18.52
C LEU A 57 -8.92 1.81 -18.89
N GLU A 58 -8.64 1.58 -20.18
CA GLU A 58 -7.96 0.35 -20.61
C GLU A 58 -6.52 0.29 -20.07
N VAL A 59 -5.81 1.43 -19.98
CA VAL A 59 -4.48 1.49 -19.35
C VAL A 59 -4.56 1.12 -17.88
N ASP A 60 -5.53 1.66 -17.12
CA ASP A 60 -5.70 1.34 -15.71
C ASP A 60 -6.06 -0.13 -15.49
N LYS A 61 -6.93 -0.69 -16.32
CA LYS A 61 -7.26 -2.12 -16.27
C LYS A 61 -6.03 -2.97 -16.53
N GLN A 62 -5.25 -2.67 -17.57
CA GLN A 62 -4.00 -3.37 -17.87
C GLN A 62 -3.04 -3.30 -16.67
N GLN A 63 -2.83 -2.11 -16.13
CA GLN A 63 -1.95 -1.91 -14.98
C GLN A 63 -2.39 -2.74 -13.78
N LEU A 64 -3.69 -2.71 -13.43
CA LEU A 64 -4.20 -3.42 -12.25
C LEU A 64 -4.20 -4.94 -12.46
N PHE A 65 -4.85 -5.43 -13.53
CA PHE A 65 -5.12 -6.85 -13.70
C PHE A 65 -3.95 -7.62 -14.31
N GLN A 66 -3.11 -6.99 -15.14
CA GLN A 66 -2.00 -7.67 -15.80
C GLN A 66 -0.65 -7.37 -15.13
N GLU A 67 -0.34 -6.10 -14.83
CA GLU A 67 0.96 -5.74 -14.30
C GLU A 67 1.06 -5.95 -12.79
N LEU A 68 0.15 -5.37 -12.00
CA LEU A 68 0.19 -5.49 -10.54
C LEU A 68 -0.25 -6.88 -10.05
N LEU A 69 -1.30 -7.45 -10.61
CA LEU A 69 -1.82 -8.73 -10.16
C LEU A 69 -1.00 -9.92 -10.68
N LYS A 70 -0.62 -9.95 -11.96
CA LYS A 70 0.01 -11.11 -12.62
C LYS A 70 1.49 -10.87 -13.00
N GLY A 71 1.91 -9.62 -13.18
CA GLY A 71 3.21 -9.26 -13.75
C GLY A 71 4.41 -9.66 -12.89
N ASP A 72 5.43 -10.24 -13.53
CA ASP A 72 6.69 -10.62 -12.86
C ASP A 72 7.57 -9.40 -12.55
N GLU A 73 7.39 -8.30 -13.30
CA GLU A 73 8.18 -7.08 -13.10
C GLU A 73 7.89 -6.44 -11.74
N PHE A 74 6.61 -6.40 -11.35
CA PHE A 74 6.22 -5.95 -10.01
C PHE A 74 6.86 -6.81 -8.91
N VAL A 75 6.89 -8.15 -9.09
CA VAL A 75 7.54 -9.06 -8.13
C VAL A 75 9.04 -8.79 -8.03
N LYS A 76 9.72 -8.57 -9.15
CA LYS A 76 11.15 -8.24 -9.17
C LYS A 76 11.43 -6.92 -8.45
N GLN A 77 10.65 -5.89 -8.75
CA GLN A 77 10.79 -4.58 -8.10
C GLN A 77 10.62 -4.69 -6.58
N MET A 78 9.57 -5.36 -6.11
CA MET A 78 9.34 -5.58 -4.69
C MET A 78 10.52 -6.31 -4.04
N LYS A 79 11.07 -7.32 -4.74
CA LYS A 79 12.24 -8.07 -4.26
C LYS A 79 13.50 -7.19 -4.16
N GLU A 80 13.75 -6.31 -5.13
CA GLU A 80 14.87 -5.37 -5.11
C GLU A 80 14.76 -4.38 -3.94
N GLU A 81 13.52 -4.07 -3.50
CA GLU A 81 13.22 -3.25 -2.33
C GLU A 81 13.23 -4.04 -1.01
N GLY A 82 13.63 -5.32 -1.04
CA GLY A 82 13.74 -6.18 0.15
C GLY A 82 12.42 -6.83 0.59
N ARG A 83 11.39 -6.82 -0.28
CA ARG A 83 10.06 -7.38 -0.05
C ARG A 83 9.84 -8.58 -0.97
N ASN A 84 9.64 -9.77 -0.40
CA ASN A 84 9.38 -10.98 -1.18
C ASN A 84 7.88 -11.25 -1.20
N ILE A 85 7.24 -11.09 -2.36
CA ILE A 85 5.81 -11.35 -2.57
C ILE A 85 5.50 -12.81 -2.31
N LEU A 86 4.49 -13.07 -1.48
CA LEU A 86 3.96 -14.39 -1.16
C LEU A 86 2.62 -14.64 -1.86
N GLU A 87 1.78 -13.61 -1.90
CA GLU A 87 0.42 -13.70 -2.46
C GLU A 87 -0.04 -12.33 -2.94
N ARG A 88 -0.79 -12.32 -4.04
CA ARG A 88 -1.51 -11.14 -4.57
C ARG A 88 -2.87 -11.61 -5.03
N HIS A 89 -3.93 -10.93 -4.66
CA HIS A 89 -5.24 -11.21 -5.23
C HIS A 89 -6.15 -9.99 -5.16
N LEU A 90 -7.10 -9.95 -6.08
CA LEU A 90 -8.21 -9.02 -6.10
C LEU A 90 -9.49 -9.77 -5.74
N PHE A 91 -10.38 -9.11 -5.03
CA PHE A 91 -11.64 -9.69 -4.61
C PHE A 91 -12.73 -8.62 -4.49
N LYS A 92 -13.97 -9.07 -4.57
CA LYS A 92 -15.14 -8.23 -4.37
C LYS A 92 -15.55 -8.27 -2.91
N SER A 93 -15.72 -7.10 -2.30
CA SER A 93 -16.28 -6.92 -0.95
C SER A 93 -17.29 -5.78 -0.99
N GLU A 94 -18.52 -6.01 -0.53
CA GLU A 94 -19.59 -4.99 -0.49
C GLU A 94 -19.76 -4.23 -1.83
N GLU A 95 -19.78 -4.96 -2.95
CA GLU A 95 -19.85 -4.42 -4.32
C GLU A 95 -18.66 -3.54 -4.74
N LYS A 96 -17.56 -3.54 -3.97
CA LYS A 96 -16.34 -2.79 -4.23
C LYS A 96 -15.19 -3.71 -4.59
N LEU A 97 -14.29 -3.24 -5.45
CA LEU A 97 -13.05 -3.95 -5.74
C LEU A 97 -12.04 -3.69 -4.64
N CYS A 98 -11.54 -4.75 -4.04
CA CYS A 98 -10.48 -4.72 -3.04
C CYS A 98 -9.30 -5.57 -3.50
N GLY A 99 -8.12 -5.30 -2.93
CA GLY A 99 -6.90 -6.05 -3.25
C GLY A 99 -6.10 -6.36 -2.01
N THR A 100 -5.42 -7.51 -2.02
CA THR A 100 -4.49 -7.89 -0.95
C THR A 100 -3.13 -8.27 -1.55
N ILE A 101 -2.07 -7.79 -0.91
CA ILE A 101 -0.69 -8.19 -1.18
C ILE A 101 -0.12 -8.72 0.13
N LYS A 102 0.42 -9.96 0.11
CA LYS A 102 1.19 -10.51 1.23
C LYS A 102 2.65 -10.62 0.81
N TYR A 103 3.54 -10.16 1.65
CA TYR A 103 4.98 -10.26 1.43
C TYR A 103 5.75 -10.48 2.71
N SER A 104 6.94 -11.06 2.61
CA SER A 104 7.91 -11.17 3.71
C SER A 104 9.01 -10.14 3.54
N PHE A 105 9.63 -9.74 4.65
CA PHE A 105 10.77 -8.85 4.70
C PHE A 105 11.80 -9.31 5.73
N ASN A 106 13.07 -8.95 5.51
CA ASN A 106 14.17 -9.22 6.45
C ASN A 106 14.64 -7.97 7.19
N ASP A 107 14.24 -6.79 6.72
CA ASP A 107 14.51 -5.51 7.36
C ASP A 107 13.22 -4.68 7.35
N ILE A 108 12.75 -4.28 8.53
CA ILE A 108 11.50 -3.52 8.67
C ILE A 108 11.59 -2.15 7.98
N SER A 109 12.77 -1.61 7.75
CA SER A 109 12.95 -0.37 6.99
C SER A 109 12.53 -0.48 5.51
N SER A 110 12.37 -1.70 5.00
CA SER A 110 11.79 -1.95 3.66
C SER A 110 10.26 -1.81 3.64
N VAL A 111 9.61 -1.74 4.80
CA VAL A 111 8.15 -1.58 4.94
C VAL A 111 7.85 -0.10 5.18
N GLU A 112 7.39 0.63 4.16
CA GLU A 112 6.85 2.01 4.26
C GLU A 112 7.67 2.98 5.13
N ASN A 113 8.99 2.91 5.09
CA ASN A 113 9.88 3.73 5.90
C ASN A 113 9.72 3.54 7.42
N PHE A 114 9.34 2.34 7.85
CA PHE A 114 9.39 1.99 9.25
C PHE A 114 10.81 2.15 9.82
N VAL A 115 10.88 2.55 11.06
CA VAL A 115 12.12 2.64 11.81
C VAL A 115 11.99 1.80 13.07
N TYR A 116 12.97 0.92 13.31
CA TYR A 116 13.19 0.30 14.61
C TYR A 116 14.31 1.03 15.34
N GLN A 117 13.97 1.60 16.46
CA GLN A 117 14.92 2.23 17.39
C GLN A 117 14.55 1.77 18.80
N GLU A 118 15.30 0.82 19.33
CA GLU A 118 15.01 0.21 20.62
C GLU A 118 14.68 1.25 21.71
N PRO A 119 13.55 1.12 22.41
CA PRO A 119 12.64 -0.04 22.41
C PRO A 119 11.38 0.14 21.52
N PHE A 120 11.40 0.97 20.49
CA PHE A 120 10.20 1.31 19.72
C PHE A 120 10.31 1.01 18.24
N TYR A 121 9.18 0.67 17.64
CA TYR A 121 8.91 0.78 16.21
C TYR A 121 8.13 2.06 15.95
N TYR A 122 8.41 2.76 14.86
CA TYR A 122 7.60 3.89 14.46
C TYR A 122 7.59 4.10 12.95
N ILE A 123 6.51 4.73 12.48
CA ILE A 123 6.38 5.27 11.13
C ILE A 123 5.98 6.73 11.22
N THR A 124 6.51 7.57 10.32
CA THR A 124 6.28 9.01 10.31
C THR A 124 5.44 9.41 9.10
N PHE A 125 4.42 10.21 9.33
CA PHE A 125 3.47 10.77 8.37
C PHE A 125 3.55 12.28 8.35
N GLU A 126 3.18 12.90 7.23
CA GLU A 126 2.94 14.34 7.14
C GLU A 126 1.70 14.73 7.98
N LEU A 127 1.55 16.02 8.29
CA LEU A 127 0.41 16.47 9.10
C LEU A 127 -0.93 16.30 8.39
N GLU A 128 -0.92 16.39 7.07
CA GLU A 128 -2.09 16.25 6.20
C GLU A 128 -2.55 14.80 6.03
N ASP A 129 -1.64 13.83 6.20
CA ASP A 129 -1.98 12.41 6.03
C ASP A 129 -3.09 11.99 6.99
N SER A 130 -4.03 11.19 6.52
CA SER A 130 -5.10 10.66 7.34
C SER A 130 -4.71 9.31 7.94
N ILE A 131 -4.57 9.25 9.26
CA ILE A 131 -4.48 7.97 9.98
C ILE A 131 -5.91 7.60 10.38
N ILE A 132 -6.45 6.51 9.80
CA ILE A 132 -7.84 6.08 10.01
C ILE A 132 -7.94 5.24 11.28
N SER A 133 -7.06 4.25 11.41
CA SER A 133 -7.01 3.36 12.57
C SER A 133 -5.59 2.86 12.85
N THR A 134 -5.31 2.50 14.09
CA THR A 134 -4.06 1.85 14.47
C THR A 134 -4.18 1.20 15.84
N ASN A 135 -3.36 0.19 16.11
CA ASN A 135 -3.15 -0.35 17.45
C ASN A 135 -1.90 0.23 18.15
N GLY A 136 -1.21 1.18 17.51
CA GLY A 136 -0.11 1.95 18.09
C GLY A 136 -0.57 3.27 18.69
N GLU A 137 0.35 3.97 19.34
CA GLU A 137 0.11 5.32 19.86
C GLU A 137 0.38 6.37 18.78
N VAL A 138 -0.57 7.27 18.55
CA VAL A 138 -0.41 8.38 17.61
C VAL A 138 0.14 9.60 18.34
N ILE A 139 1.36 10.00 18.00
CA ILE A 139 2.04 11.17 18.55
C ILE A 139 2.08 12.25 17.49
N ARG A 140 1.65 13.46 17.85
CA ARG A 140 1.69 14.64 16.98
C ARG A 140 2.77 15.61 17.45
N SER A 141 3.54 16.12 16.50
CA SER A 141 4.46 17.25 16.67
C SER A 141 4.01 18.43 15.82
N GLU A 142 4.78 19.50 15.82
CA GLU A 142 4.50 20.70 14.99
C GLU A 142 4.60 20.40 13.48
N ASN A 143 5.42 19.44 13.07
CA ASN A 143 5.79 19.23 11.67
C ASN A 143 5.42 17.84 11.13
N HIS A 144 4.98 16.90 11.96
CA HIS A 144 4.66 15.54 11.53
C HIS A 144 3.80 14.80 12.56
N LYS A 145 3.24 13.68 12.12
CA LYS A 145 2.61 12.66 12.99
C LYS A 145 3.44 11.39 12.96
N ARG A 146 3.45 10.64 14.08
CA ARG A 146 4.03 9.30 14.16
C ARG A 146 3.05 8.33 14.77
N ILE A 147 3.08 7.10 14.28
CA ILE A 147 2.53 5.98 15.02
C ILE A 147 3.70 5.25 15.64
N MET A 148 3.61 4.96 16.93
CA MET A 148 4.64 4.27 17.70
C MET A 148 4.09 3.01 18.34
N TRP A 149 4.91 1.97 18.38
CA TRP A 149 4.63 0.70 19.06
C TRP A 149 5.85 0.34 19.92
N ASP A 150 5.57 -0.19 21.12
CA ASP A 150 6.57 -0.81 21.97
C ASP A 150 7.08 -2.12 21.33
N ASN A 151 8.35 -2.47 21.55
CA ASN A 151 8.98 -3.67 20.97
C ASN A 151 8.41 -5.00 21.48
N SER A 152 7.55 -4.99 22.51
CA SER A 152 6.78 -6.14 22.93
C SER A 152 5.59 -6.44 21.99
N THR A 153 5.17 -5.46 21.19
CA THR A 153 4.08 -5.60 20.22
C THR A 153 4.53 -6.46 19.05
N LYS A 154 3.88 -7.62 18.84
CA LYS A 154 4.22 -8.56 17.76
C LYS A 154 3.46 -8.33 16.47
N ILE A 155 2.33 -7.66 16.55
CA ILE A 155 1.48 -7.35 15.40
C ILE A 155 1.24 -5.85 15.37
N LEU A 156 1.84 -5.17 14.39
CA LEU A 156 1.68 -3.73 14.19
C LEU A 156 0.58 -3.52 13.15
N LYS A 157 -0.43 -2.71 13.48
CA LYS A 157 -1.55 -2.45 12.57
C LYS A 157 -1.77 -0.96 12.40
N PHE A 158 -2.02 -0.54 11.17
CA PHE A 158 -2.48 0.79 10.86
C PHE A 158 -3.20 0.83 9.52
N GLU A 159 -4.11 1.77 9.41
CA GLU A 159 -4.82 2.12 8.19
C GLU A 159 -4.67 3.61 7.98
N TRP A 160 -4.30 3.98 6.78
CA TRP A 160 -4.05 5.36 6.42
C TRP A 160 -4.54 5.65 5.01
N PHE A 161 -4.42 6.89 4.60
CA PHE A 161 -4.85 7.36 3.32
C PHE A 161 -6.37 7.27 3.18
N SER A 162 -7.03 8.39 3.08
CA SER A 162 -8.48 8.44 2.92
C SER A 162 -8.82 9.28 1.72
N THR A 163 -9.19 8.62 0.62
CA THR A 163 -9.77 9.29 -0.53
C THR A 163 -11.29 9.13 -0.49
N ASN A 164 -12.01 10.22 -0.75
CA ASN A 164 -13.44 10.14 -0.95
C ASN A 164 -13.72 9.52 -2.33
N THR A 165 -14.06 8.24 -2.35
CA THR A 165 -14.44 7.51 -3.56
C THR A 165 -15.93 7.59 -3.84
N GLU A 166 -16.75 8.07 -2.91
CA GLU A 166 -18.19 8.24 -3.05
C GLU A 166 -18.52 9.62 -3.65
N GLY A 167 -19.38 9.66 -4.66
CA GLY A 167 -19.83 10.91 -5.31
C GLY A 167 -18.81 11.56 -6.25
N SER A 168 -17.70 10.93 -6.53
CA SER A 168 -16.73 11.33 -7.55
C SER A 168 -17.06 10.69 -8.90
N ASN A 169 -16.54 11.26 -9.99
CA ASN A 169 -16.67 10.67 -11.35
C ASN A 169 -15.72 9.48 -11.56
N LEU A 170 -15.46 8.71 -10.49
CA LEU A 170 -14.56 7.56 -10.55
C LEU A 170 -15.27 6.34 -11.13
N VAL A 171 -14.57 5.61 -11.99
CA VAL A 171 -15.07 4.39 -12.61
C VAL A 171 -14.86 3.20 -11.68
N GLU A 172 -15.93 2.44 -11.44
CA GLU A 172 -15.88 1.21 -10.66
C GLU A 172 -15.20 0.09 -11.46
N LEU A 173 -14.12 -0.47 -10.91
CA LEU A 173 -13.36 -1.54 -11.54
C LEU A 173 -13.86 -2.94 -11.17
N VAL A 174 -14.74 -3.07 -10.17
CA VAL A 174 -15.26 -4.37 -9.70
C VAL A 174 -15.98 -5.17 -10.80
N GLN A 175 -16.62 -4.49 -11.75
CA GLN A 175 -17.30 -5.13 -12.88
C GLN A 175 -16.35 -5.87 -13.83
N TYR A 176 -15.07 -5.50 -13.86
CA TYR A 176 -14.05 -6.13 -14.72
C TYR A 176 -13.34 -7.31 -14.03
N LEU A 177 -13.57 -7.55 -12.75
CA LEU A 177 -12.96 -8.66 -12.02
C LEU A 177 -13.36 -10.04 -12.57
N GLU A 178 -14.57 -10.19 -13.10
CA GLU A 178 -15.08 -11.45 -13.67
C GLU A 178 -14.55 -11.71 -15.08
N GLU A 179 -14.30 -10.66 -15.85
CA GLU A 179 -13.72 -10.77 -17.20
C GLU A 179 -12.31 -11.37 -17.17
N ASP A 180 -11.53 -11.07 -16.11
CA ASP A 180 -10.16 -11.58 -15.96
C ASP A 180 -10.08 -13.05 -15.53
N LYS A 181 -11.18 -13.68 -15.11
CA LYS A 181 -11.23 -15.11 -14.72
C LYS A 181 -11.51 -16.05 -15.91
N GLN A 182 -11.76 -15.52 -17.11
CA GLN A 182 -12.16 -16.30 -18.28
C GLN A 182 -11.01 -16.57 -19.27
N ASP A 183 -9.83 -15.99 -19.05
CA ASP A 183 -8.61 -16.25 -19.82
C ASP A 183 -7.66 -17.22 -19.06
#